data_e1f56510eb1574225fad00d31615cef3
#
_entry.id   e1f56510eb1574225fad00d31615cef3
#
_cell.length_a   1.000
_cell.length_b   1.000
_cell.length_c   1.000
_cell.angle_alpha   90.00
_cell.angle_beta   90.00
_cell.angle_gamma   90.00
#
_symmetry.space_group_name_H-M   'P 1'
#
loop_
_entity.id
_entity.type
_entity.pdbx_description
1 polymer ?
#
loop_
_entity_poly.entity_id
_entity_poly.type
_entity_poly.pdbx_seq_one_letter_code
_entity_poly.pdbx_strand_id
1 'polypeptide(L)'
;MEYGCLIRWCFSKILIPETLSGRFGYPFVVKPDSGFGGIGVELIHNGQELKDYFATLSYGQAYVAQEYIATSKGRDIRVVVLHGRYYFSMERHASNPDEFRSNVHVGGTTQEKTLTEEEKVFCEKVASIFDLPIIGLDLMIGDGEYVLAEVNAFPGMPGRKMMDAYASVIDDFMEGQA
;
A
#
# COMPACT_ATOMS: atom_id res chain seq x y z
N MET A 1 6.05 20.74 0.00
CA MET A 1 6.11 19.43 -0.70
C MET A 1 4.71 19.08 -1.18
N GLU A 2 4.53 18.81 -2.44
CA GLU A 2 3.30 18.20 -2.93
C GLU A 2 3.41 16.70 -2.69
N TYR A 3 2.44 16.11 -1.99
CA TYR A 3 2.37 14.67 -1.81
C TYR A 3 1.49 14.09 -2.91
N GLY A 4 2.05 13.15 -3.67
CA GLY A 4 1.34 12.47 -4.72
C GLY A 4 0.38 11.40 -4.18
N CYS A 5 -0.68 11.14 -4.91
CA CYS A 5 -1.51 9.95 -4.74
C CYS A 5 -1.32 9.06 -5.97
N LEU A 6 -1.14 7.77 -5.75
CA LEU A 6 -0.95 6.82 -6.85
C LEU A 6 -2.16 6.82 -7.79
N ILE A 7 -1.90 6.96 -9.08
CA ILE A 7 -2.96 6.84 -10.08
C ILE A 7 -3.40 5.38 -10.12
N ARG A 8 -4.69 5.15 -9.85
CA ARG A 8 -5.31 3.83 -9.83
C ARG A 8 -6.54 3.79 -10.69
N TRP A 9 -6.82 2.62 -11.22
CA TRP A 9 -8.06 2.36 -11.95
C TRP A 9 -8.59 0.98 -11.62
N CYS A 10 -9.83 0.92 -11.07
CA CYS A 10 -10.52 -0.34 -10.87
C CYS A 10 -11.09 -0.83 -12.20
N PHE A 11 -10.94 -2.12 -12.47
CA PHE A 11 -11.44 -2.76 -13.68
C PHE A 11 -11.92 -4.19 -13.40
N SER A 12 -12.62 -4.77 -14.34
CA SER A 12 -13.02 -6.18 -14.34
C SER A 12 -12.56 -6.86 -15.62
N LYS A 13 -12.71 -8.17 -15.71
CA LYS A 13 -12.37 -8.96 -16.92
C LYS A 13 -13.05 -8.49 -18.22
N ILE A 14 -14.06 -7.65 -18.12
CA ILE A 14 -14.79 -7.11 -19.29
C ILE A 14 -14.00 -5.98 -19.98
N LEU A 15 -13.06 -5.36 -19.28
CA LEU A 15 -12.24 -4.28 -19.85
C LEU A 15 -11.32 -4.81 -20.95
N ILE A 16 -11.12 -3.99 -21.98
CA ILE A 16 -10.17 -4.28 -23.05
C ILE A 16 -8.74 -3.99 -22.53
N PRO A 17 -7.80 -4.96 -22.59
CA PRO A 17 -6.46 -4.80 -22.04
C PRO A 17 -5.71 -3.57 -22.55
N GLU A 18 -5.87 -3.23 -23.81
CA GLU A 18 -5.22 -2.07 -24.46
C GLU A 18 -5.59 -0.73 -23.80
N THR A 19 -6.75 -0.67 -23.16
CA THR A 19 -7.16 0.54 -22.41
C THR A 19 -6.24 0.81 -21.22
N LEU A 20 -5.79 -0.24 -20.52
CA LEU A 20 -4.84 -0.11 -19.41
C LEU A 20 -3.48 0.36 -19.89
N SER A 21 -2.93 -0.28 -20.92
CA SER A 21 -1.62 0.11 -21.45
C SER A 21 -1.61 1.51 -22.05
N GLY A 22 -2.72 1.95 -22.65
CA GLY A 22 -2.88 3.31 -23.14
C GLY A 22 -2.92 4.36 -22.02
N ARG A 23 -3.39 4.00 -20.82
CA ARG A 23 -3.48 4.89 -19.68
C ARG A 23 -2.18 4.98 -18.87
N PHE A 24 -1.55 3.84 -18.58
CA PHE A 24 -0.40 3.77 -17.66
C PHE A 24 0.95 3.73 -18.39
N GLY A 25 1.00 3.25 -19.63
CA GLY A 25 2.25 2.84 -20.26
C GLY A 25 2.80 1.57 -19.61
N TYR A 26 3.99 1.14 -20.00
CA TYR A 26 4.68 0.01 -19.37
C TYR A 26 5.95 0.48 -18.67
N PRO A 27 6.36 -0.13 -17.53
CA PRO A 27 5.61 -1.12 -16.77
C PRO A 27 4.53 -0.48 -15.87
N PHE A 28 3.50 -1.25 -15.52
CA PHE A 28 2.51 -0.89 -14.52
C PHE A 28 2.09 -2.11 -13.67
N VAL A 29 1.52 -1.86 -12.50
CA VAL A 29 1.13 -2.92 -11.55
C VAL A 29 -0.35 -3.24 -11.70
N VAL A 30 -0.69 -4.54 -11.66
CA VAL A 30 -2.06 -5.03 -11.57
C VAL A 30 -2.21 -5.94 -10.35
N LYS A 31 -3.38 -5.90 -9.72
CA LYS A 31 -3.66 -6.71 -8.53
C LYS A 31 -5.17 -6.92 -8.34
N PRO A 32 -5.59 -7.98 -7.64
CA PRO A 32 -6.97 -8.07 -7.16
C PRO A 32 -7.32 -6.87 -6.28
N ASP A 33 -8.55 -6.37 -6.36
CA ASP A 33 -9.06 -5.31 -5.49
C ASP A 33 -9.14 -5.77 -4.02
N SER A 34 -9.45 -7.03 -3.82
CA SER A 34 -9.49 -7.68 -2.51
C SER A 34 -8.36 -8.71 -2.40
N GLY A 35 -7.52 -8.59 -1.38
CA GLY A 35 -6.40 -9.50 -1.17
C GLY A 35 -5.49 -8.99 -0.05
N PHE A 36 -4.51 -9.81 0.32
CA PHE A 36 -3.51 -9.45 1.32
C PHE A 36 -2.14 -10.07 0.97
N GLY A 37 -1.08 -9.51 1.54
CA GLY A 37 0.27 -10.09 1.46
C GLY A 37 0.89 -10.08 0.06
N GLY A 38 0.38 -9.30 -0.89
CA GLY A 38 0.90 -9.21 -2.25
C GLY A 38 0.52 -10.37 -3.17
N ILE A 39 -0.44 -11.22 -2.77
CA ILE A 39 -0.91 -12.34 -3.61
C ILE A 39 -1.65 -11.78 -4.83
N GLY A 40 -1.28 -12.27 -6.02
CA GLY A 40 -1.88 -11.86 -7.30
C GLY A 40 -1.47 -10.46 -7.76
N VAL A 41 -0.46 -9.85 -7.12
CA VAL A 41 0.14 -8.59 -7.56
C VAL A 41 1.19 -8.88 -8.62
N GLU A 42 1.01 -8.35 -9.83
CA GLU A 42 1.90 -8.56 -10.97
C GLU A 42 2.38 -7.24 -11.54
N LEU A 43 3.66 -7.21 -11.95
CA LEU A 43 4.24 -6.10 -12.69
C LEU A 43 4.21 -6.45 -14.19
N ILE A 44 3.48 -5.68 -14.96
CA ILE A 44 3.23 -5.91 -16.38
C ILE A 44 4.19 -5.07 -17.21
N HIS A 45 5.06 -5.71 -17.99
CA HIS A 45 6.09 -5.04 -18.79
C HIS A 45 5.72 -4.87 -20.26
N ASN A 46 4.75 -5.62 -20.75
CA ASN A 46 4.39 -5.59 -22.18
C ASN A 46 2.98 -6.13 -22.44
N GLY A 47 2.53 -5.97 -23.68
CA GLY A 47 1.18 -6.38 -24.08
C GLY A 47 0.93 -7.89 -24.05
N GLN A 48 1.97 -8.73 -24.15
CA GLN A 48 1.80 -10.18 -24.05
C GLN A 48 1.55 -10.58 -22.60
N GLU A 49 2.34 -10.10 -21.66
CA GLU A 49 2.13 -10.31 -20.22
C GLU A 49 0.75 -9.84 -19.78
N LEU A 50 0.31 -8.69 -20.30
CA LEU A 50 -1.04 -8.19 -20.01
C LEU A 50 -2.14 -9.16 -20.47
N LYS A 51 -2.01 -9.71 -21.70
CA LYS A 51 -2.97 -10.70 -22.22
C LYS A 51 -2.96 -11.98 -21.40
N ASP A 52 -1.78 -12.45 -21.03
CA ASP A 52 -1.62 -13.66 -20.21
C ASP A 52 -2.25 -13.45 -18.83
N TYR A 53 -2.02 -12.30 -18.21
CA TYR A 53 -2.67 -11.93 -16.95
C TYR A 53 -4.22 -11.91 -17.09
N PHE A 54 -4.74 -11.27 -18.13
CA PHE A 54 -6.18 -11.22 -18.39
C PHE A 54 -6.81 -12.61 -18.58
N ALA A 55 -6.06 -13.57 -19.14
CA ALA A 55 -6.52 -14.93 -19.26
C ALA A 55 -6.75 -15.63 -17.90
N THR A 56 -6.03 -15.22 -16.85
CA THR A 56 -6.14 -15.77 -15.50
C THR A 56 -7.27 -15.14 -14.67
N LEU A 57 -7.82 -13.99 -15.11
CA LEU A 57 -8.82 -13.25 -14.34
C LEU A 57 -10.13 -14.01 -14.18
N SER A 58 -10.77 -13.88 -13.04
CA SER A 58 -12.08 -14.40 -12.74
C SER A 58 -13.20 -13.41 -13.13
N TYR A 59 -14.31 -13.92 -13.64
CA TYR A 59 -15.48 -13.08 -13.87
C TYR A 59 -16.12 -12.66 -12.54
N GLY A 60 -16.57 -11.40 -12.49
CA GLY A 60 -17.23 -10.86 -11.30
C GLY A 60 -16.28 -10.37 -10.21
N GLN A 61 -14.97 -10.57 -10.35
CA GLN A 61 -13.94 -10.00 -9.46
C GLN A 61 -13.47 -8.65 -9.98
N ALA A 62 -13.29 -7.70 -9.07
CA ALA A 62 -12.67 -6.42 -9.36
C ALA A 62 -11.13 -6.52 -9.24
N TYR A 63 -10.46 -5.74 -10.06
CA TYR A 63 -9.00 -5.62 -10.11
C TYR A 63 -8.60 -4.15 -10.14
N VAL A 64 -7.40 -3.87 -9.69
CA VAL A 64 -6.81 -2.53 -9.70
C VAL A 64 -5.59 -2.54 -10.61
N ALA A 65 -5.54 -1.61 -11.56
CA ALA A 65 -4.31 -1.23 -12.23
C ALA A 65 -3.79 0.07 -11.62
N GLN A 66 -2.49 0.14 -11.41
CA GLN A 66 -1.84 1.31 -10.83
C GLN A 66 -0.47 1.55 -11.44
N GLU A 67 -0.05 2.80 -11.37
CA GLU A 67 1.29 3.23 -11.75
C GLU A 67 2.38 2.46 -10.99
N TYR A 68 3.48 2.14 -11.67
CA TYR A 68 4.66 1.56 -11.04
C TYR A 68 5.64 2.64 -10.63
N ILE A 69 5.94 2.76 -9.35
CA ILE A 69 6.93 3.69 -8.82
C ILE A 69 8.27 2.98 -8.73
N ALA A 70 9.08 3.12 -9.77
CA ALA A 70 10.35 2.40 -9.93
C ALA A 70 11.35 2.70 -8.82
N THR A 71 11.36 3.92 -8.29
CA THR A 71 12.20 4.36 -7.17
C THR A 71 11.86 3.67 -5.86
N SER A 72 10.67 3.06 -5.77
CA SER A 72 10.19 2.27 -4.63
C SER A 72 10.31 0.76 -4.84
N LYS A 73 11.04 0.30 -5.88
CA LYS A 73 11.19 -1.14 -6.15
C LYS A 73 11.67 -1.88 -4.90
N GLY A 74 10.89 -2.88 -4.48
CA GLY A 74 11.22 -3.74 -3.35
C GLY A 74 11.23 -3.06 -1.98
N ARG A 75 10.72 -1.83 -1.87
CA ARG A 75 10.66 -1.10 -0.60
C ARG A 75 9.46 -0.16 -0.53
N ASP A 76 8.95 0.02 0.67
CA ASP A 76 7.93 1.01 0.99
C ASP A 76 8.01 1.40 2.47
N ILE A 77 7.20 2.35 2.88
CA ILE A 77 7.11 2.77 4.27
C ILE A 77 5.69 2.48 4.77
N ARG A 78 5.59 1.64 5.81
CA ARG A 78 4.37 1.47 6.58
C ARG A 78 4.35 2.49 7.70
N VAL A 79 3.36 3.34 7.71
CA VAL A 79 3.08 4.31 8.79
C VAL A 79 1.86 3.84 9.57
N VAL A 80 1.93 3.89 10.88
CA VAL A 80 0.77 3.65 11.76
C VAL A 80 0.39 4.98 12.41
N VAL A 81 -0.87 5.34 12.24
CA VAL A 81 -1.52 6.47 12.89
C VAL A 81 -2.51 5.91 13.91
N LEU A 82 -2.41 6.36 15.16
CA LEU A 82 -3.22 5.92 16.29
C LEU A 82 -3.97 7.14 16.86
N HIS A 83 -5.29 7.05 16.98
CA HIS A 83 -6.16 8.16 17.44
C HIS A 83 -5.90 9.48 16.71
N GLY A 84 -5.71 9.39 15.38
CA GLY A 84 -5.43 10.54 14.53
C GLY A 84 -4.02 11.14 14.66
N ARG A 85 -3.12 10.50 15.42
CA ARG A 85 -1.74 10.93 15.60
C ARG A 85 -0.74 9.92 15.07
N TYR A 86 0.34 10.43 14.45
CA TYR A 86 1.46 9.58 14.07
C TYR A 86 1.96 8.80 15.29
N TYR A 87 2.06 7.49 15.16
CA TYR A 87 2.50 6.61 16.22
C TYR A 87 3.89 6.04 15.95
N PHE A 88 4.10 5.39 14.81
CA PHE A 88 5.41 4.96 14.35
C PHE A 88 5.42 4.66 12.85
N SER A 89 6.62 4.49 12.29
CA SER A 89 6.78 4.04 10.91
C SER A 89 7.97 3.11 10.74
N MET A 90 7.87 2.23 9.75
CA MET A 90 8.91 1.26 9.38
C MET A 90 9.05 1.23 7.87
N GLU A 91 10.29 1.20 7.42
CA GLU A 91 10.61 0.88 6.03
C GLU A 91 10.66 -0.63 5.89
N ARG A 92 9.94 -1.17 4.88
CA ARG A 92 9.92 -2.58 4.54
C ARG A 92 10.78 -2.79 3.30
N HIS A 93 11.54 -3.88 3.29
CA HIS A 93 12.44 -4.23 2.20
C HIS A 93 12.19 -5.66 1.74
N ALA A 94 12.14 -5.88 0.44
CA ALA A 94 12.15 -7.21 -0.13
C ALA A 94 13.48 -7.91 0.21
N SER A 95 13.44 -9.23 0.45
CA SER A 95 14.64 -10.05 0.66
C SER A 95 15.38 -10.36 -0.64
N ASN A 96 14.68 -10.32 -1.77
CA ASN A 96 15.22 -10.58 -3.09
C ASN A 96 15.31 -9.27 -3.89
N PRO A 97 16.48 -8.90 -4.45
CA PRO A 97 16.64 -7.69 -5.28
C PRO A 97 15.75 -7.66 -6.53
N ASP A 98 15.33 -8.82 -7.04
CA ASP A 98 14.45 -8.92 -8.21
C ASP A 98 12.97 -8.76 -7.86
N GLU A 99 12.63 -8.90 -6.57
CA GLU A 99 11.26 -8.73 -6.09
C GLU A 99 10.91 -7.23 -6.03
N PHE A 100 9.81 -6.84 -6.66
CA PHE A 100 9.35 -5.46 -6.64
C PHE A 100 8.42 -5.16 -5.48
N ARG A 101 7.83 -6.20 -4.83
CA ARG A 101 6.97 -6.08 -3.66
C ARG A 101 7.80 -6.05 -2.38
N SER A 102 7.42 -5.21 -1.44
CA SER A 102 8.10 -5.02 -0.13
C SER A 102 7.49 -5.84 1.00
N ASN A 103 6.51 -6.71 0.71
CA ASN A 103 5.71 -7.41 1.72
C ASN A 103 6.54 -8.35 2.60
N VAL A 104 6.45 -8.19 3.91
CA VAL A 104 7.12 -9.04 4.92
C VAL A 104 6.69 -10.51 4.80
N HIS A 105 5.45 -10.78 4.36
CA HIS A 105 4.92 -12.14 4.17
C HIS A 105 5.66 -12.95 3.10
N VAL A 106 6.37 -12.31 2.20
CA VAL A 106 7.24 -12.97 1.19
C VAL A 106 8.72 -12.96 1.61
N GLY A 107 9.00 -12.83 2.90
CA GLY A 107 10.35 -12.91 3.47
C GLY A 107 11.07 -11.57 3.58
N GLY A 108 10.37 -10.45 3.41
CA GLY A 108 10.94 -9.12 3.56
C GLY A 108 11.41 -8.81 4.98
N THR A 109 12.26 -7.81 5.10
CA THR A 109 12.77 -7.28 6.38
C THR A 109 12.14 -5.92 6.67
N THR A 110 12.19 -5.51 7.93
CA THR A 110 11.72 -4.20 8.38
C THR A 110 12.78 -3.48 9.18
N GLN A 111 12.86 -2.15 9.02
CA GLN A 111 13.67 -1.30 9.88
C GLN A 111 12.88 -0.07 10.31
N GLU A 112 13.15 0.45 11.50
CA GLU A 112 12.49 1.66 11.96
C GLU A 112 12.85 2.84 11.05
N LYS A 113 11.84 3.62 10.69
CA LYS A 113 11.96 4.81 9.84
C LYS A 113 11.45 6.02 10.60
N THR A 114 12.29 7.04 10.75
CA THR A 114 11.84 8.32 11.29
C THR A 114 11.35 9.21 10.16
N LEU A 115 10.12 9.71 10.28
CA LEU A 115 9.54 10.71 9.40
C LEU A 115 9.84 12.11 9.89
N THR A 116 9.92 13.06 8.96
CA THR A 116 9.95 14.50 9.29
C THR A 116 8.59 14.95 9.86
N GLU A 117 8.53 16.09 10.50
CA GLU A 117 7.27 16.63 11.03
C GLU A 117 6.25 16.91 9.91
N GLU A 118 6.69 17.36 8.74
CA GLU A 118 5.82 17.59 7.59
C GLU A 118 5.20 16.27 7.08
N GLU A 119 5.99 15.19 7.01
CA GLU A 119 5.53 13.86 6.62
C GLU A 119 4.54 13.27 7.63
N LYS A 120 4.79 13.48 8.94
CA LYS A 120 3.85 13.06 10.00
C LYS A 120 2.53 13.81 9.87
N VAL A 121 2.57 15.12 9.69
CA VAL A 121 1.36 15.95 9.49
C VAL A 121 0.58 15.50 8.25
N PHE A 122 1.26 15.15 7.16
CA PHE A 122 0.61 14.56 5.99
C PHE A 122 -0.11 13.27 6.33
N CYS A 123 0.54 12.33 7.03
CA CYS A 123 -0.05 11.05 7.43
C CYS A 123 -1.26 11.24 8.37
N GLU A 124 -1.16 12.14 9.34
CA GLU A 124 -2.27 12.49 10.24
C GLU A 124 -3.45 13.08 9.48
N LYS A 125 -3.17 13.95 8.50
CA LYS A 125 -4.20 14.56 7.64
C LYS A 125 -4.89 13.52 6.76
N VAL A 126 -4.15 12.56 6.19
CA VAL A 126 -4.75 11.44 5.45
C VAL A 126 -5.61 10.60 6.39
N ALA A 127 -5.09 10.24 7.56
CA ALA A 127 -5.81 9.43 8.54
C ALA A 127 -7.11 10.10 9.01
N SER A 128 -7.14 11.42 9.13
CA SER A 128 -8.33 12.18 9.56
C SER A 128 -9.51 12.11 8.58
N ILE A 129 -9.30 11.64 7.35
CA ILE A 129 -10.38 11.40 6.38
C ILE A 129 -11.20 10.16 6.76
N PHE A 130 -10.58 9.26 7.54
CA PHE A 130 -11.17 7.99 7.97
C PHE A 130 -11.45 8.09 9.47
N ASP A 131 -12.66 7.78 9.87
CA ASP A 131 -13.05 7.76 11.29
C ASP A 131 -12.66 6.39 11.90
N LEU A 132 -11.35 6.19 12.07
CA LEU A 132 -10.76 4.95 12.57
C LEU A 132 -9.74 5.24 13.68
N PRO A 133 -9.80 4.50 14.81
CA PRO A 133 -8.88 4.69 15.93
C PRO A 133 -7.45 4.27 15.59
N ILE A 134 -7.28 3.34 14.66
CA ILE A 134 -5.97 2.91 14.13
C ILE A 134 -6.03 2.77 12.62
N ILE A 135 -5.02 3.25 11.95
CA ILE A 135 -4.93 3.18 10.48
C ILE A 135 -3.48 3.00 10.03
N GLY A 136 -3.27 2.16 9.04
CA GLY A 136 -1.98 1.97 8.38
C GLY A 136 -1.95 2.64 7.02
N LEU A 137 -0.91 3.41 6.74
CA LEU A 137 -0.66 4.03 5.44
C LEU A 137 0.56 3.38 4.82
N ASP A 138 0.46 2.96 3.57
CA ASP A 138 1.59 2.48 2.79
C ASP A 138 2.04 3.58 1.83
N LEU A 139 3.28 4.03 2.02
CA LEU A 139 3.87 5.10 1.23
C LEU A 139 4.96 4.52 0.33
N MET A 140 4.84 4.75 -0.97
CA MET A 140 5.90 4.50 -1.93
C MET A 140 6.90 5.67 -1.92
N ILE A 141 8.16 5.35 -2.19
CA ILE A 141 9.25 6.32 -2.20
C ILE A 141 9.39 6.83 -3.64
N GLY A 142 8.81 8.00 -3.91
CA GLY A 142 8.92 8.69 -5.20
C GLY A 142 10.22 9.51 -5.33
N ASP A 143 10.31 10.29 -6.39
CA ASP A 143 11.45 11.17 -6.66
C ASP A 143 11.35 12.44 -5.77
N GLY A 144 11.87 12.33 -4.55
CA GLY A 144 11.89 13.45 -3.59
C GLY A 144 10.61 13.64 -2.77
N GLU A 145 9.64 12.77 -2.95
CA GLU A 145 8.36 12.80 -2.21
C GLU A 145 7.86 11.39 -1.91
N TYR A 146 6.91 11.27 -0.98
CA TYR A 146 6.19 10.03 -0.77
C TYR A 146 4.86 10.03 -1.53
N VAL A 147 4.52 8.87 -2.07
CA VAL A 147 3.26 8.64 -2.80
C VAL A 147 2.39 7.70 -1.97
N LEU A 148 1.20 8.13 -1.58
CA LEU A 148 0.25 7.29 -0.86
C LEU A 148 -0.22 6.14 -1.78
N ALA A 149 0.14 4.93 -1.41
CA ALA A 149 -0.20 3.73 -2.17
C ALA A 149 -1.44 3.01 -1.64
N GLU A 150 -1.59 2.89 -0.33
CA GLU A 150 -2.68 2.13 0.28
C GLU A 150 -3.02 2.64 1.67
N VAL A 151 -4.29 2.49 2.04
CA VAL A 151 -4.80 2.76 3.38
C VAL A 151 -5.38 1.47 3.94
N ASN A 152 -4.92 1.08 5.12
CA ASN A 152 -5.27 -0.17 5.78
C ASN A 152 -6.01 0.11 7.09
N ALA A 153 -7.29 -0.28 7.17
CA ALA A 153 -8.09 -0.17 8.39
C ALA A 153 -7.63 -1.14 9.50
N PHE A 154 -6.93 -2.21 9.12
CA PHE A 154 -6.38 -3.22 10.03
C PHE A 154 -4.90 -3.48 9.69
N PRO A 155 -4.00 -2.57 10.04
CA PRO A 155 -2.60 -2.67 9.65
C PRO A 155 -1.91 -3.83 10.36
N GLY A 156 -1.59 -4.90 9.62
CA GLY A 156 -0.73 -5.99 10.10
C GLY A 156 0.73 -5.55 10.14
N MET A 157 1.41 -5.75 11.28
CA MET A 157 2.84 -5.57 11.42
C MET A 157 3.35 -6.36 12.62
N PRO A 158 4.48 -7.07 12.51
CA PRO A 158 5.07 -7.75 13.63
C PRO A 158 5.67 -6.75 14.64
N GLY A 159 5.64 -7.09 15.92
CA GLY A 159 6.35 -6.37 16.96
C GLY A 159 5.48 -5.75 18.04
N ARG A 160 6.15 -5.41 19.15
CA ARG A 160 5.49 -4.96 20.37
C ARG A 160 4.73 -3.65 20.18
N LYS A 161 5.30 -2.68 19.46
CA LYS A 161 4.64 -1.39 19.18
C LYS A 161 3.25 -1.56 18.56
N MET A 162 3.07 -2.55 17.68
CA MET A 162 1.77 -2.82 17.07
C MET A 162 0.79 -3.46 18.08
N MET A 163 1.28 -4.35 18.93
CA MET A 163 0.46 -4.94 20.01
C MET A 163 0.01 -3.86 21.01
N ASP A 164 0.91 -2.95 21.38
CA ASP A 164 0.61 -1.84 22.28
C ASP A 164 -0.43 -0.89 21.66
N ALA A 165 -0.35 -0.63 20.35
CA ALA A 165 -1.33 0.17 19.62
C ALA A 165 -2.74 -0.46 19.63
N TYR A 166 -2.83 -1.76 19.37
CA TYR A 166 -4.11 -2.47 19.44
C TYR A 166 -4.66 -2.57 20.86
N ALA A 167 -3.80 -2.76 21.85
CA ALA A 167 -4.20 -2.75 23.25
C ALA A 167 -4.83 -1.40 23.63
N SER A 168 -4.20 -0.28 23.22
CA SER A 168 -4.75 1.07 23.45
C SER A 168 -6.15 1.23 22.84
N VAL A 169 -6.36 0.77 21.58
CA VAL A 169 -7.68 0.84 20.94
C VAL A 169 -8.73 0.01 21.68
N ILE A 170 -8.35 -1.17 22.18
CA ILE A 170 -9.26 -2.04 22.95
C ILE A 170 -9.60 -1.38 24.30
N ASP A 171 -8.62 -0.82 24.99
CA ASP A 171 -8.82 -0.15 26.28
C ASP A 171 -9.78 1.05 26.11
N ASP A 172 -9.60 1.89 25.11
CA ASP A 172 -10.50 3.02 24.84
C ASP A 172 -11.93 2.57 24.53
N PHE A 173 -12.07 1.47 23.76
CA PHE A 173 -13.39 0.88 23.49
C PHE A 173 -14.06 0.36 24.77
N MET A 174 -13.30 -0.29 25.66
CA MET A 174 -13.82 -0.81 26.93
C MET A 174 -14.20 0.31 27.92
N GLU A 175 -13.50 1.45 27.85
CA GLU A 175 -13.79 2.64 28.66
C GLU A 175 -14.91 3.52 28.06
N GLY A 176 -15.43 3.19 26.89
CA GLY A 176 -16.50 3.94 26.21
C GLY A 176 -16.03 5.29 25.65
N GLN A 177 -14.74 5.41 25.33
CA GLN A 177 -14.11 6.61 24.76
C GLN A 177 -13.89 6.49 23.23
N ALA A 178 -14.30 5.37 22.61
CA ALA A 178 -14.14 5.10 21.18
C ALA A 178 -15.38 5.54 20.37
#